data_233062d93c617cfc7305709d01b5f757
#
_entry.id   233062d93c617cfc7305709d01b5f757
#
_cell.length_a   1.000
_cell.length_b   1.000
_cell.length_c   1.000
_cell.angle_alpha   90.00
_cell.angle_beta   90.00
_cell.angle_gamma   90.00
#
_symmetry.space_group_name_H-M   'P 1'
#
loop_
_entity.id
_entity.type
_entity.pdbx_description
1 polymer ?
#
loop_
_entity_poly.entity_id
_entity_poly.type
_entity_poly.pdbx_seq_one_letter_code
_entity_poly.pdbx_strand_id
1 'polypeptide(L)'
;MATYSENNFNTQHYDDSRPNYPQSFYNELIKYHESGGSEDTKDAKFERAIDVGCGSGFVSYKLLESFKSVYGIDPSSAMIQQCNDKRGNHSNITFEIGYAENYPSIIKENSIDLITGAECCHWVDHPKFFKESARVLKQGGTLAYWFYKDPVFIGYPRANEIYVNYTYNSSFDLNPKDEFERYMGPYYQQPGHDFLRTLLKEIEVPQELFYDVIRNEYISERDGAPSDYSQGAVEKTPLFIHKRITLKWFLNYVKSWSAYHSWMKDHGHKYNIAERFVDELKSELGWTDDTVLDVVWDTVYTFARKK
;
A
#
# COMPACT_ATOMS: atom_id res chain seq x y z
N MET A 1 6.66 16.11 -6.39
CA MET A 1 6.97 14.74 -6.87
C MET A 1 7.20 13.89 -5.65
N ALA A 2 6.65 12.69 -5.62
CA ALA A 2 6.83 11.79 -4.48
C ALA A 2 8.31 11.37 -4.36
N THR A 3 8.80 11.19 -3.15
CA THR A 3 10.18 10.76 -2.83
C THR A 3 10.59 9.49 -3.60
N TYR A 4 9.64 8.60 -3.84
CA TYR A 4 9.83 7.35 -4.61
C TYR A 4 10.15 7.55 -6.10
N SER A 5 9.97 8.76 -6.63
CA SER A 5 10.31 9.12 -8.01
C SER A 5 11.73 9.70 -8.16
N GLU A 6 12.51 9.81 -7.08
CA GLU A 6 13.90 10.27 -7.14
C GLU A 6 14.81 9.17 -7.70
N ASN A 7 15.73 9.53 -8.62
CA ASN A 7 16.59 8.57 -9.34
C ASN A 7 17.55 7.76 -8.44
N ASN A 8 17.77 8.19 -7.20
CA ASN A 8 18.63 7.53 -6.22
C ASN A 8 17.86 6.75 -5.15
N PHE A 9 16.56 6.56 -5.34
CA PHE A 9 15.74 5.81 -4.40
C PHE A 9 16.14 4.31 -4.39
N ASN A 10 16.40 3.75 -3.19
CA ASN A 10 16.80 2.35 -3.05
C ASN A 10 15.58 1.42 -3.04
N THR A 11 15.19 0.97 -4.22
CA THR A 11 14.01 0.13 -4.45
C THR A 11 14.12 -1.26 -3.81
N GLN A 12 15.31 -1.86 -3.73
CA GLN A 12 15.51 -3.16 -3.09
C GLN A 12 15.30 -3.07 -1.57
N HIS A 13 15.85 -2.02 -0.94
CA HIS A 13 15.63 -1.77 0.48
C HIS A 13 14.15 -1.56 0.80
N TYR A 14 13.42 -0.90 -0.09
CA TYR A 14 11.98 -0.70 0.02
C TYR A 14 11.22 -2.03 0.06
N ASP A 15 11.48 -2.93 -0.89
CA ASP A 15 10.84 -4.25 -0.98
C ASP A 15 11.09 -5.11 0.27
N ASP A 16 12.34 -5.19 0.73
CA ASP A 16 12.73 -6.01 1.88
C ASP A 16 12.12 -5.50 3.20
N SER A 17 11.76 -4.23 3.23
CA SER A 17 11.26 -3.54 4.42
C SER A 17 9.74 -3.45 4.51
N ARG A 18 8.97 -3.93 3.53
CA ARG A 18 7.51 -3.82 3.52
C ARG A 18 6.80 -5.14 3.90
N PRO A 19 5.60 -5.09 4.48
CA PRO A 19 4.79 -6.28 4.69
C PRO A 19 4.25 -6.81 3.35
N ASN A 20 4.05 -8.13 3.29
CA ASN A 20 3.43 -8.79 2.14
C ASN A 20 1.93 -8.93 2.34
N TYR A 21 1.18 -8.95 1.24
CA TYR A 21 -0.25 -9.25 1.28
C TYR A 21 -0.47 -10.76 1.40
N PRO A 22 -1.40 -11.21 2.28
CA PRO A 22 -1.65 -12.62 2.50
C PRO A 22 -2.37 -13.26 1.31
N GLN A 23 -2.16 -14.57 1.12
CA GLN A 23 -2.83 -15.34 0.07
C GLN A 23 -4.36 -15.32 0.20
N SER A 24 -4.88 -15.25 1.44
CA SER A 24 -6.32 -15.08 1.71
C SER A 24 -6.91 -13.87 1.03
N PHE A 25 -6.18 -12.76 0.99
CA PHE A 25 -6.62 -11.56 0.30
C PHE A 25 -6.69 -11.74 -1.23
N TYR A 26 -5.67 -12.35 -1.82
CA TYR A 26 -5.70 -12.64 -3.27
C TYR A 26 -6.82 -13.62 -3.62
N ASN A 27 -7.07 -14.62 -2.77
CA ASN A 27 -8.20 -15.54 -2.96
C ASN A 27 -9.53 -14.80 -2.94
N GLU A 28 -9.71 -13.84 -2.02
CA GLU A 28 -10.94 -13.03 -1.95
C GLU A 28 -11.09 -12.10 -3.16
N LEU A 29 -9.99 -11.48 -3.61
CA LEU A 29 -9.97 -10.67 -4.83
C LEU A 29 -10.41 -11.50 -6.06
N ILE A 30 -9.81 -12.68 -6.24
CA ILE A 30 -10.15 -13.55 -7.37
C ILE A 30 -11.59 -14.05 -7.27
N LYS A 31 -12.03 -14.48 -6.09
CA LYS A 31 -13.43 -14.89 -5.85
C LYS A 31 -14.42 -13.77 -6.19
N TYR A 32 -14.14 -12.55 -5.76
CA TYR A 32 -14.95 -11.40 -6.14
C TYR A 32 -14.92 -11.18 -7.65
N HIS A 33 -13.76 -11.22 -8.29
CA HIS A 33 -13.62 -11.04 -9.73
C HIS A 33 -14.41 -12.10 -10.51
N GLU A 34 -14.34 -13.36 -10.14
CA GLU A 34 -15.08 -14.46 -10.76
C GLU A 34 -16.60 -14.32 -10.64
N SER A 35 -17.10 -13.87 -9.50
CA SER A 35 -18.54 -13.82 -9.24
C SER A 35 -19.30 -12.80 -10.10
N GLY A 36 -18.63 -11.88 -10.76
CA GLY A 36 -19.21 -10.82 -11.59
C GLY A 36 -19.40 -11.19 -13.06
N GLY A 37 -20.28 -12.11 -13.43
CA GLY A 37 -20.60 -12.41 -14.83
C GLY A 37 -21.35 -13.72 -15.01
N SER A 38 -21.77 -14.02 -16.25
CA SER A 38 -22.39 -15.30 -16.55
C SER A 38 -21.36 -16.44 -16.55
N GLU A 39 -21.81 -17.67 -16.27
CA GLU A 39 -20.95 -18.87 -16.32
C GLU A 39 -20.23 -19.06 -17.67
N ASP A 40 -20.86 -18.60 -18.76
CA ASP A 40 -20.31 -18.72 -20.12
C ASP A 40 -19.09 -17.80 -20.40
N THR A 41 -18.78 -16.87 -19.50
CA THR A 41 -17.69 -15.88 -19.68
C THR A 41 -16.51 -16.06 -18.71
N LYS A 42 -16.48 -17.13 -17.91
CA LYS A 42 -15.45 -17.29 -16.85
C LYS A 42 -14.01 -17.26 -17.41
N ASP A 43 -13.72 -17.99 -18.48
CA ASP A 43 -12.38 -18.03 -19.06
C ASP A 43 -11.96 -16.70 -19.71
N ALA A 44 -12.91 -15.90 -20.17
CA ALA A 44 -12.64 -14.62 -20.81
C ALA A 44 -12.35 -13.48 -19.81
N LYS A 45 -12.46 -13.71 -18.49
CA LYS A 45 -12.23 -12.72 -17.45
C LYS A 45 -10.77 -12.60 -16.99
N PHE A 46 -9.94 -13.56 -17.33
CA PHE A 46 -8.53 -13.60 -16.89
C PHE A 46 -7.55 -13.29 -18.02
N GLU A 47 -7.96 -12.50 -19.01
CA GLU A 47 -7.12 -12.15 -20.13
C GLU A 47 -6.09 -11.11 -19.77
N ARG A 48 -6.54 -9.96 -19.18
CA ARG A 48 -5.68 -8.80 -18.96
C ARG A 48 -5.94 -8.12 -17.64
N ALA A 49 -4.88 -7.90 -16.87
CA ALA A 49 -4.91 -7.04 -15.67
C ALA A 49 -4.00 -5.83 -15.82
N ILE A 50 -4.36 -4.73 -15.16
CA ILE A 50 -3.48 -3.57 -14.93
C ILE A 50 -3.18 -3.47 -13.45
N ASP A 51 -1.92 -3.19 -13.13
CA ASP A 51 -1.46 -2.88 -11.77
C ASP A 51 -0.97 -1.43 -11.74
N VAL A 52 -1.74 -0.57 -11.08
CA VAL A 52 -1.51 0.88 -11.00
C VAL A 52 -0.67 1.18 -9.77
N GLY A 53 0.36 2.03 -9.95
CA GLY A 53 1.34 2.26 -8.89
C GLY A 53 2.07 0.95 -8.56
N CYS A 54 2.50 0.23 -9.60
CA CYS A 54 3.01 -1.14 -9.46
C CYS A 54 4.30 -1.24 -8.63
N GLY A 55 4.98 -0.12 -8.36
CA GLY A 55 6.22 -0.10 -7.61
C GLY A 55 7.24 -1.05 -8.21
N SER A 56 7.77 -1.96 -7.42
CA SER A 56 8.73 -2.99 -7.83
C SER A 56 8.10 -4.22 -8.51
N GLY A 57 6.80 -4.18 -8.80
CA GLY A 57 6.07 -5.23 -9.52
C GLY A 57 5.52 -6.36 -8.64
N PHE A 58 5.56 -6.24 -7.32
CA PHE A 58 5.16 -7.31 -6.40
C PHE A 58 3.74 -7.84 -6.70
N VAL A 59 2.75 -6.94 -6.82
CA VAL A 59 1.37 -7.30 -7.16
C VAL A 59 1.27 -7.75 -8.61
N SER A 60 1.96 -7.06 -9.52
CA SER A 60 1.96 -7.41 -10.95
C SER A 60 2.37 -8.86 -11.20
N TYR A 61 3.45 -9.34 -10.56
CA TYR A 61 3.87 -10.74 -10.67
C TYR A 61 2.88 -11.71 -10.04
N LYS A 62 2.23 -11.32 -8.94
CA LYS A 62 1.20 -12.14 -8.31
C LYS A 62 -0.03 -12.29 -9.20
N LEU A 63 -0.42 -11.25 -9.92
CA LEU A 63 -1.53 -11.30 -10.88
C LEU A 63 -1.25 -12.24 -12.06
N LEU A 64 0.01 -12.43 -12.45
CA LEU A 64 0.38 -13.40 -13.50
C LEU A 64 0.06 -14.86 -13.16
N GLU A 65 -0.16 -15.19 -11.88
CA GLU A 65 -0.62 -16.53 -11.50
C GLU A 65 -2.05 -16.82 -11.99
N SER A 66 -2.85 -15.77 -12.26
CA SER A 66 -4.24 -15.88 -12.68
C SER A 66 -4.51 -15.30 -14.07
N PHE A 67 -3.83 -14.22 -14.46
CA PHE A 67 -4.08 -13.49 -15.70
C PHE A 67 -3.09 -13.86 -16.81
N LYS A 68 -3.58 -13.96 -18.05
CA LYS A 68 -2.74 -14.25 -19.21
C LYS A 68 -1.70 -13.16 -19.48
N SER A 69 -2.05 -11.90 -19.21
CA SER A 69 -1.12 -10.78 -19.32
C SER A 69 -1.37 -9.71 -18.28
N VAL A 70 -0.30 -9.06 -17.83
CA VAL A 70 -0.34 -7.99 -16.83
C VAL A 70 0.40 -6.76 -17.35
N TYR A 71 -0.14 -5.59 -17.09
CA TYR A 71 0.44 -4.30 -17.43
C TYR A 71 0.65 -3.50 -16.15
N GLY A 72 1.89 -3.37 -15.70
CA GLY A 72 2.27 -2.55 -14.54
C GLY A 72 2.61 -1.13 -14.95
N ILE A 73 2.04 -0.14 -14.28
CA ILE A 73 2.37 1.28 -14.47
C ILE A 73 2.74 1.94 -13.15
N ASP A 74 3.77 2.78 -13.20
CA ASP A 74 4.23 3.57 -12.06
C ASP A 74 4.83 4.89 -12.56
N PRO A 75 4.64 6.02 -11.88
CA PRO A 75 5.28 7.27 -12.24
C PRO A 75 6.80 7.29 -11.99
N SER A 76 7.33 6.36 -11.19
CA SER A 76 8.74 6.25 -10.84
C SER A 76 9.53 5.50 -11.91
N SER A 77 10.44 6.21 -12.60
CA SER A 77 11.35 5.58 -13.55
C SER A 77 12.28 4.56 -12.91
N ALA A 78 12.68 4.76 -11.64
CA ALA A 78 13.53 3.83 -10.91
C ALA A 78 12.80 2.50 -10.60
N MET A 79 11.52 2.57 -10.22
CA MET A 79 10.68 1.38 -10.00
C MET A 79 10.47 0.61 -11.31
N ILE A 80 10.12 1.30 -12.38
CA ILE A 80 9.92 0.67 -13.70
C ILE A 80 11.22 0.04 -14.24
N GLN A 81 12.38 0.68 -14.03
CA GLN A 81 13.66 0.09 -14.40
C GLN A 81 13.91 -1.20 -13.64
N GLN A 82 13.71 -1.21 -12.31
CA GLN A 82 13.84 -2.41 -11.49
C GLN A 82 12.90 -3.54 -11.96
N CYS A 83 11.64 -3.22 -12.27
CA CYS A 83 10.70 -4.19 -12.82
C CYS A 83 11.19 -4.79 -14.13
N ASN A 84 11.69 -3.96 -15.04
CA ASN A 84 12.21 -4.42 -16.34
C ASN A 84 13.48 -5.27 -16.18
N ASP A 85 14.35 -4.94 -15.23
CA ASP A 85 15.55 -5.74 -14.93
C ASP A 85 15.17 -7.12 -14.33
N LYS A 86 14.15 -7.17 -13.47
CA LYS A 86 13.63 -8.41 -12.86
C LYS A 86 12.78 -9.24 -13.84
N ARG A 87 12.21 -8.64 -14.87
CA ARG A 87 11.26 -9.28 -15.78
C ARG A 87 11.80 -10.54 -16.44
N GLY A 88 13.09 -10.58 -16.76
CA GLY A 88 13.70 -11.72 -17.43
C GLY A 88 12.99 -12.08 -18.74
N ASN A 89 12.62 -13.36 -18.90
CA ASN A 89 11.96 -13.89 -20.10
C ASN A 89 10.42 -13.86 -20.05
N HIS A 90 9.81 -13.22 -19.06
CA HIS A 90 8.35 -13.12 -18.98
C HIS A 90 7.82 -12.17 -20.07
N SER A 91 7.33 -12.74 -21.17
CA SER A 91 6.79 -11.96 -22.30
C SER A 91 5.37 -11.46 -22.08
N ASN A 92 4.69 -11.98 -21.05
CA ASN A 92 3.30 -11.68 -20.72
C ASN A 92 3.13 -10.63 -19.62
N ILE A 93 4.20 -9.95 -19.23
CA ILE A 93 4.15 -8.78 -18.35
C ILE A 93 4.88 -7.61 -19.01
N THR A 94 4.29 -6.43 -18.91
CA THR A 94 4.85 -5.17 -19.40
C THR A 94 4.88 -4.17 -18.28
N PHE A 95 5.99 -3.44 -18.16
CA PHE A 95 6.13 -2.34 -17.19
C PHE A 95 6.46 -1.05 -17.94
N GLU A 96 5.71 0.02 -17.67
CA GLU A 96 5.87 1.31 -18.32
C GLU A 96 5.64 2.46 -17.34
N ILE A 97 6.35 3.57 -17.56
CA ILE A 97 6.09 4.81 -16.82
C ILE A 97 4.70 5.33 -17.20
N GLY A 98 3.84 5.50 -16.21
CA GLY A 98 2.47 5.95 -16.43
C GLY A 98 1.80 6.44 -15.15
N TYR A 99 0.62 7.01 -15.32
CA TYR A 99 -0.18 7.62 -14.26
C TYR A 99 -1.56 6.97 -14.19
N ALA A 100 -2.11 6.88 -13.00
CA ALA A 100 -3.43 6.32 -12.75
C ALA A 100 -4.57 7.06 -13.49
N GLU A 101 -4.35 8.33 -13.76
CA GLU A 101 -5.31 9.25 -14.35
C GLU A 101 -5.34 9.24 -15.89
N ASN A 102 -4.34 8.59 -16.51
CA ASN A 102 -4.21 8.54 -17.97
C ASN A 102 -3.33 7.35 -18.39
N TYR A 103 -3.95 6.26 -18.75
CA TYR A 103 -3.23 5.06 -19.15
C TYR A 103 -2.60 5.18 -20.54
N PRO A 104 -1.52 4.44 -20.82
CA PRO A 104 -0.90 4.41 -22.15
C PRO A 104 -1.91 4.11 -23.26
N SER A 105 -1.77 4.77 -24.41
CA SER A 105 -2.72 4.69 -25.54
C SER A 105 -2.88 3.30 -26.15
N ILE A 106 -1.95 2.39 -25.86
CA ILE A 106 -2.03 0.97 -26.25
C ILE A 106 -3.18 0.26 -25.49
N ILE A 107 -3.55 0.75 -24.29
CA ILE A 107 -4.63 0.19 -23.48
C ILE A 107 -5.96 0.77 -24.01
N LYS A 108 -6.71 -0.10 -24.67
CA LYS A 108 -7.96 0.31 -25.33
C LYS A 108 -9.15 0.33 -24.36
N GLU A 109 -10.19 1.03 -24.76
CA GLU A 109 -11.48 1.00 -24.04
C GLU A 109 -12.02 -0.43 -23.96
N ASN A 110 -12.66 -0.77 -22.84
CA ASN A 110 -13.32 -2.06 -22.62
C ASN A 110 -12.42 -3.28 -22.92
N SER A 111 -11.13 -3.20 -22.56
CA SER A 111 -10.14 -4.24 -22.89
C SER A 111 -9.52 -4.93 -21.68
N ILE A 112 -9.80 -4.43 -20.47
CA ILE A 112 -9.16 -4.86 -19.20
C ILE A 112 -10.21 -5.55 -18.32
N ASP A 113 -9.81 -6.66 -17.72
CA ASP A 113 -10.67 -7.45 -16.85
C ASP A 113 -10.54 -7.02 -15.37
N LEU A 114 -9.31 -6.72 -14.93
CA LEU A 114 -9.02 -6.29 -13.56
C LEU A 114 -8.07 -5.09 -13.57
N ILE A 115 -8.34 -4.11 -12.73
CA ILE A 115 -7.38 -3.06 -12.34
C ILE A 115 -7.12 -3.19 -10.85
N THR A 116 -5.84 -3.21 -10.46
CA THR A 116 -5.40 -3.15 -9.07
C THR A 116 -4.69 -1.84 -8.76
N GLY A 117 -4.79 -1.39 -7.51
CA GLY A 117 -4.06 -0.24 -6.97
C GLY A 117 -3.68 -0.49 -5.52
N ALA A 118 -2.47 -1.03 -5.30
CA ALA A 118 -1.95 -1.34 -3.96
C ALA A 118 -1.12 -0.17 -3.43
N GLU A 119 -1.42 0.34 -2.24
CA GLU A 119 -0.65 1.41 -1.59
C GLU A 119 -0.45 2.69 -2.43
N CYS A 120 -1.29 2.93 -3.44
CA CYS A 120 -1.13 4.08 -4.33
C CYS A 120 -2.32 5.04 -4.35
N CYS A 121 -3.52 4.59 -3.95
CA CYS A 121 -4.76 5.38 -4.09
C CYS A 121 -4.79 6.68 -3.28
N HIS A 122 -3.94 6.83 -2.27
CA HIS A 122 -3.79 8.07 -1.52
C HIS A 122 -3.03 9.19 -2.28
N TRP A 123 -2.49 8.89 -3.46
CA TRP A 123 -1.73 9.84 -4.29
C TRP A 123 -2.46 10.31 -5.55
N VAL A 124 -3.52 9.62 -5.96
CA VAL A 124 -4.16 9.83 -7.27
C VAL A 124 -5.23 10.93 -7.23
N ASP A 125 -5.50 11.53 -8.38
CA ASP A 125 -6.70 12.35 -8.63
C ASP A 125 -7.88 11.39 -8.80
N HIS A 126 -8.66 11.16 -7.72
CA HIS A 126 -9.70 10.14 -7.67
C HIS A 126 -10.74 10.28 -8.79
N PRO A 127 -11.32 11.46 -9.10
CA PRO A 127 -12.25 11.61 -10.21
C PRO A 127 -11.68 11.16 -11.55
N LYS A 128 -10.43 11.50 -11.85
CA LYS A 128 -9.78 11.10 -13.09
C LYS A 128 -9.42 9.62 -13.08
N PHE A 129 -8.90 9.11 -11.98
CA PHE A 129 -8.59 7.68 -11.80
C PHE A 129 -9.82 6.80 -12.03
N PHE A 130 -10.96 7.11 -11.40
CA PHE A 130 -12.17 6.35 -11.59
C PHE A 130 -12.72 6.42 -13.01
N LYS A 131 -12.68 7.61 -13.63
CA LYS A 131 -13.11 7.80 -15.02
C LYS A 131 -12.25 7.00 -16.00
N GLU A 132 -10.93 7.06 -15.83
CA GLU A 132 -9.99 6.36 -16.70
C GLU A 132 -10.06 4.84 -16.48
N SER A 133 -10.18 4.38 -15.25
CA SER A 133 -10.41 2.97 -14.92
C SER A 133 -11.70 2.45 -15.55
N ALA A 134 -12.80 3.21 -15.46
CA ALA A 134 -14.06 2.85 -16.09
C ALA A 134 -13.96 2.82 -17.62
N ARG A 135 -13.16 3.69 -18.24
CA ARG A 135 -12.96 3.70 -19.69
C ARG A 135 -12.36 2.38 -20.19
N VAL A 136 -11.34 1.87 -19.52
CA VAL A 136 -10.57 0.70 -20.01
C VAL A 136 -11.13 -0.63 -19.53
N LEU A 137 -11.80 -0.67 -18.36
CA LEU A 137 -12.42 -1.90 -17.87
C LEU A 137 -13.54 -2.36 -18.81
N LYS A 138 -13.63 -3.66 -19.03
CA LYS A 138 -14.80 -4.31 -19.63
C LYS A 138 -16.02 -4.12 -18.73
N GLN A 139 -17.21 -4.20 -19.27
CA GLN A 139 -18.45 -4.24 -18.48
C GLN A 139 -18.37 -5.41 -17.47
N GLY A 140 -18.68 -5.16 -16.20
CA GLY A 140 -18.52 -6.14 -15.13
C GLY A 140 -17.07 -6.40 -14.70
N GLY A 141 -16.09 -5.76 -15.35
CA GLY A 141 -14.69 -5.80 -14.96
C GLY A 141 -14.47 -5.20 -13.57
N THR A 142 -13.41 -5.62 -12.90
CA THR A 142 -13.16 -5.32 -11.49
C THR A 142 -12.15 -4.20 -11.32
N LEU A 143 -12.49 -3.20 -10.51
CA LEU A 143 -11.55 -2.27 -9.91
C LEU A 143 -11.31 -2.70 -8.47
N ALA A 144 -10.06 -2.88 -8.06
CA ALA A 144 -9.65 -3.26 -6.72
C ALA A 144 -8.53 -2.36 -6.23
N TYR A 145 -8.70 -1.74 -5.07
CA TYR A 145 -7.62 -1.03 -4.43
C TYR A 145 -7.60 -1.33 -2.94
N TRP A 146 -6.40 -1.31 -2.36
CA TRP A 146 -6.21 -1.64 -0.96
C TRP A 146 -5.04 -0.89 -0.36
N PHE A 147 -5.05 -0.87 0.97
CA PHE A 147 -4.12 -0.10 1.74
C PHE A 147 -3.89 -0.73 3.11
N TYR A 148 -2.67 -0.64 3.62
CA TYR A 148 -2.38 -0.81 5.04
C TYR A 148 -1.84 0.50 5.62
N LYS A 149 -2.24 0.80 6.84
CA LYS A 149 -1.88 2.03 7.54
C LYS A 149 -0.58 1.82 8.34
N ASP A 150 -0.68 2.02 9.62
CA ASP A 150 0.43 1.96 10.56
C ASP A 150 0.58 0.58 11.20
N PRO A 151 1.80 0.18 11.56
CA PRO A 151 2.01 -0.97 12.40
C PRO A 151 1.54 -0.69 13.83
N VAL A 152 0.88 -1.66 14.42
CA VAL A 152 0.47 -1.67 15.82
C VAL A 152 1.23 -2.77 16.56
N PHE A 153 2.01 -2.39 17.56
CA PHE A 153 2.76 -3.31 18.41
C PHE A 153 1.80 -3.97 19.41
N ILE A 154 1.60 -5.28 19.27
CA ILE A 154 0.64 -6.03 20.08
C ILE A 154 1.16 -6.17 21.51
N GLY A 155 0.33 -5.76 22.48
CA GLY A 155 0.68 -5.82 23.91
C GLY A 155 1.61 -4.70 24.41
N TYR A 156 1.95 -3.73 23.53
CA TYR A 156 2.85 -2.63 23.89
C TYR A 156 2.22 -1.26 23.61
N PRO A 157 1.22 -0.82 24.41
CA PRO A 157 0.54 0.47 24.19
C PRO A 157 1.51 1.66 24.23
N ARG A 158 2.55 1.60 25.07
CA ARG A 158 3.57 2.66 25.14
C ARG A 158 4.36 2.77 23.84
N ALA A 159 4.67 1.65 23.17
CA ALA A 159 5.32 1.68 21.85
C ALA A 159 4.44 2.36 20.81
N ASN A 160 3.13 2.09 20.84
CA ASN A 160 2.15 2.70 19.93
C ASN A 160 2.03 4.21 20.18
N GLU A 161 2.07 4.67 21.43
CA GLU A 161 2.12 6.11 21.76
C GLU A 161 3.37 6.78 21.18
N ILE A 162 4.55 6.18 21.39
CA ILE A 162 5.82 6.68 20.83
C ILE A 162 5.73 6.71 19.29
N TYR A 163 5.19 5.65 18.67
CA TYR A 163 4.98 5.61 17.23
C TYR A 163 4.14 6.79 16.73
N VAL A 164 2.98 7.03 17.35
CA VAL A 164 2.09 8.14 17.00
C VAL A 164 2.79 9.48 17.15
N ASN A 165 3.60 9.66 18.20
CA ASN A 165 4.36 10.89 18.40
C ASN A 165 5.33 11.15 17.24
N TYR A 166 6.07 10.15 16.77
CA TYR A 166 7.03 10.32 15.66
C TYR A 166 6.37 10.50 14.30
N THR A 167 5.15 9.97 14.10
CA THR A 167 4.51 9.90 12.78
C THR A 167 3.40 10.92 12.58
N TYR A 168 2.67 11.31 13.65
CA TYR A 168 1.46 12.12 13.52
C TYR A 168 1.50 13.47 14.21
N ASN A 169 2.35 13.65 15.23
CA ASN A 169 2.38 14.94 15.90
C ASN A 169 2.80 16.05 14.93
N SER A 170 1.97 17.09 14.93
CA SER A 170 2.24 18.33 14.25
C SER A 170 2.72 19.36 15.26
N SER A 171 3.47 20.34 14.79
CA SER A 171 4.02 21.45 15.60
C SER A 171 2.99 22.31 16.32
N PHE A 172 1.69 22.10 16.07
CA PHE A 172 0.64 22.95 16.66
C PHE A 172 0.39 22.66 18.14
N ASP A 173 0.76 21.46 18.61
CA ASP A 173 0.52 21.04 20.00
C ASP A 173 1.76 21.14 20.89
N LEU A 174 2.91 21.54 20.36
CA LEU A 174 4.20 21.52 21.03
C LEU A 174 4.89 22.89 21.00
N ASN A 175 5.70 23.18 22.02
CA ASN A 175 6.44 24.43 22.11
C ASN A 175 7.35 24.65 20.89
N PRO A 176 7.17 25.74 20.10
CA PRO A 176 7.61 25.83 18.72
C PRO A 176 9.13 25.81 18.48
N LYS A 177 9.96 25.92 19.49
CA LYS A 177 11.39 26.21 19.29
C LYS A 177 12.31 24.99 19.24
N ASP A 178 11.98 23.87 19.90
CA ASP A 178 12.90 22.76 20.04
C ASP A 178 12.35 21.40 19.58
N GLU A 179 11.03 21.25 19.41
CA GLU A 179 10.37 19.97 19.20
C GLU A 179 9.88 19.73 17.77
N PHE A 180 9.80 20.77 16.96
CA PHE A 180 9.38 20.68 15.55
C PHE A 180 10.28 19.73 14.73
N GLU A 181 11.56 19.71 15.03
CA GLU A 181 12.54 18.88 14.35
C GLU A 181 12.56 17.43 14.85
N ARG A 182 11.78 17.08 15.90
CA ARG A 182 11.80 15.72 16.48
C ARG A 182 10.94 14.72 15.73
N TYR A 183 9.99 15.17 14.91
CA TYR A 183 8.92 14.32 14.41
C TYR A 183 8.83 14.39 12.89
N MET A 184 8.43 13.25 12.28
CA MET A 184 8.27 13.13 10.85
C MET A 184 6.90 13.56 10.33
N GLY A 185 5.92 13.80 11.22
CA GLY A 185 4.56 14.16 10.86
C GLY A 185 4.46 15.26 9.79
N PRO A 186 5.13 16.43 9.97
CA PRO A 186 5.10 17.53 9.01
C PRO A 186 5.72 17.21 7.65
N TYR A 187 6.50 16.13 7.56
CA TYR A 187 7.20 15.70 6.33
C TYR A 187 6.41 14.71 5.46
N TYR A 188 5.26 14.26 5.95
CA TYR A 188 4.35 13.49 5.11
C TYR A 188 3.64 14.41 4.11
N GLN A 189 3.60 13.98 2.85
CA GLN A 189 2.97 14.77 1.78
C GLN A 189 1.45 14.74 1.89
N GLN A 190 0.85 15.92 1.79
CA GLN A 190 -0.60 16.09 1.78
C GLN A 190 -1.13 16.19 0.33
N PRO A 191 -2.39 15.78 0.08
CA PRO A 191 -3.37 15.20 1.01
C PRO A 191 -3.20 13.69 1.28
N GLY A 192 -2.20 13.05 0.70
CA GLY A 192 -1.99 11.60 0.77
C GLY A 192 -1.95 11.07 2.21
N HIS A 193 -1.31 11.80 3.12
CA HIS A 193 -1.23 11.40 4.52
C HIS A 193 -2.58 11.45 5.25
N ASP A 194 -3.46 12.39 4.91
CA ASP A 194 -4.80 12.43 5.49
C ASP A 194 -5.64 11.24 5.03
N PHE A 195 -5.57 10.87 3.74
CA PHE A 195 -6.19 9.65 3.23
C PHE A 195 -5.64 8.38 3.91
N LEU A 196 -4.32 8.33 4.15
CA LEU A 196 -3.69 7.24 4.88
C LEU A 196 -4.28 7.11 6.30
N ARG A 197 -4.34 8.21 7.05
CA ARG A 197 -4.81 8.23 8.44
C ARG A 197 -6.23 7.71 8.60
N THR A 198 -7.09 7.94 7.61
CA THR A 198 -8.51 7.56 7.62
C THR A 198 -8.78 6.24 6.89
N LEU A 199 -7.74 5.49 6.50
CA LEU A 199 -7.87 4.26 5.72
C LEU A 199 -8.68 4.49 4.42
N LEU A 200 -8.38 5.60 3.72
CA LEU A 200 -9.04 5.96 2.46
C LEU A 200 -10.57 6.14 2.57
N LYS A 201 -11.08 6.49 3.76
CA LYS A 201 -12.53 6.54 4.02
C LYS A 201 -13.26 7.61 3.20
N GLU A 202 -12.55 8.70 2.88
CA GLU A 202 -13.07 9.82 2.09
C GLU A 202 -13.10 9.52 0.58
N ILE A 203 -12.54 8.39 0.14
CA ILE A 203 -12.54 7.99 -1.27
C ILE A 203 -13.84 7.25 -1.58
N GLU A 204 -14.78 7.96 -2.17
CA GLU A 204 -16.06 7.40 -2.59
C GLU A 204 -15.99 6.89 -4.03
N VAL A 205 -16.39 5.62 -4.23
CA VAL A 205 -16.49 5.04 -5.58
C VAL A 205 -17.72 5.61 -6.28
N PRO A 206 -17.57 6.25 -7.46
CA PRO A 206 -18.70 6.89 -8.15
C PRO A 206 -19.71 5.87 -8.65
N GLN A 207 -20.94 5.96 -8.12
CA GLN A 207 -22.02 5.01 -8.40
C GLN A 207 -22.52 5.08 -9.86
N GLU A 208 -22.26 6.17 -10.56
CA GLU A 208 -22.57 6.29 -11.99
C GLU A 208 -21.65 5.44 -12.88
N LEU A 209 -20.44 5.13 -12.41
CA LEU A 209 -19.42 4.35 -13.14
C LEU A 209 -19.32 2.90 -12.66
N PHE A 210 -19.61 2.68 -11.39
CA PHE A 210 -19.38 1.38 -10.74
C PHE A 210 -20.63 0.90 -9.96
N TYR A 211 -20.68 -0.40 -9.71
CA TYR A 211 -21.70 -1.05 -8.90
C TYR A 211 -21.07 -2.19 -8.07
N ASP A 212 -21.85 -2.88 -7.26
CA ASP A 212 -21.42 -4.00 -6.41
C ASP A 212 -20.18 -3.65 -5.59
N VAL A 213 -20.19 -2.44 -5.02
CA VAL A 213 -19.06 -1.93 -4.25
C VAL A 213 -19.00 -2.62 -2.89
N ILE A 214 -17.92 -3.30 -2.61
CA ILE A 214 -17.61 -3.81 -1.27
C ILE A 214 -16.42 -3.09 -0.70
N ARG A 215 -16.49 -2.79 0.59
CA ARG A 215 -15.39 -2.25 1.38
C ARG A 215 -15.24 -3.08 2.65
N ASN A 216 -14.05 -3.53 2.93
CA ASN A 216 -13.72 -4.25 4.15
C ASN A 216 -12.51 -3.60 4.80
N GLU A 217 -12.54 -3.49 6.13
CA GLU A 217 -11.44 -2.91 6.89
C GLU A 217 -11.20 -3.71 8.18
N TYR A 218 -9.93 -3.83 8.54
CA TYR A 218 -9.48 -4.29 9.83
C TYR A 218 -8.83 -3.12 10.57
N ILE A 219 -9.32 -2.84 11.78
CA ILE A 219 -8.79 -1.83 12.69
C ILE A 219 -8.45 -2.54 14.00
N SER A 220 -7.17 -2.64 14.30
CA SER A 220 -6.66 -3.42 15.45
C SER A 220 -7.23 -2.98 16.78
N GLU A 221 -7.44 -1.69 16.98
CA GLU A 221 -8.05 -1.13 18.19
C GLU A 221 -9.52 -1.57 18.36
N ARG A 222 -10.29 -1.63 17.27
CA ARG A 222 -11.70 -2.04 17.26
C ARG A 222 -11.87 -3.55 17.28
N ASP A 223 -11.12 -4.25 16.45
CA ASP A 223 -11.34 -5.66 16.11
C ASP A 223 -10.48 -6.60 16.97
N GLY A 224 -9.53 -6.02 17.70
CA GLY A 224 -8.56 -6.76 18.52
C GLY A 224 -7.50 -7.47 17.68
N ALA A 225 -6.36 -7.76 18.30
CA ALA A 225 -5.40 -8.69 17.71
C ALA A 225 -5.85 -10.10 18.03
N PRO A 226 -6.01 -11.00 17.02
CA PRO A 226 -6.33 -12.41 17.29
C PRO A 226 -5.26 -13.03 18.19
N SER A 227 -5.67 -13.66 19.27
CA SER A 227 -4.76 -14.24 20.25
C SER A 227 -3.94 -15.42 19.72
N ASP A 228 -4.35 -15.99 18.61
CA ASP A 228 -3.77 -17.21 18.02
C ASP A 228 -3.48 -17.13 16.52
N TYR A 229 -3.77 -15.97 15.87
CA TYR A 229 -3.64 -15.79 14.41
C TYR A 229 -4.31 -16.90 13.59
N SER A 230 -5.41 -17.47 14.14
CA SER A 230 -6.07 -18.63 13.61
C SER A 230 -6.75 -18.37 12.27
N GLN A 231 -7.00 -19.45 11.53
CA GLN A 231 -7.69 -19.43 10.25
C GLN A 231 -9.05 -18.69 10.30
N GLY A 232 -9.73 -18.70 11.45
CA GLY A 232 -11.01 -17.97 11.64
C GLY A 232 -10.88 -16.45 11.66
N ALA A 233 -9.73 -15.89 12.06
CA ALA A 233 -9.47 -14.45 11.93
C ALA A 233 -9.23 -14.06 10.47
N VAL A 234 -8.54 -14.90 9.72
CA VAL A 234 -8.26 -14.72 8.29
C VAL A 234 -9.56 -14.77 7.46
N GLU A 235 -10.53 -15.62 7.82
CA GLU A 235 -11.82 -15.69 7.12
C GLU A 235 -12.68 -14.41 7.28
N LYS A 236 -12.58 -13.75 8.44
CA LYS A 236 -13.30 -12.49 8.71
C LYS A 236 -12.63 -11.27 8.08
N THR A 237 -11.32 -11.33 7.92
CA THR A 237 -10.51 -10.23 7.44
C THR A 237 -9.46 -10.76 6.43
N PRO A 238 -9.84 -10.95 5.16
CA PRO A 238 -8.95 -11.49 4.14
C PRO A 238 -7.61 -10.75 4.01
N LEU A 239 -7.61 -9.42 4.18
CA LEU A 239 -6.41 -8.58 4.20
C LEU A 239 -5.90 -8.38 5.64
N PHE A 240 -5.67 -9.47 6.37
CA PHE A 240 -5.07 -9.42 7.70
C PHE A 240 -3.55 -9.53 7.60
N ILE A 241 -2.86 -8.44 7.91
CA ILE A 241 -1.39 -8.37 7.87
C ILE A 241 -0.86 -8.47 9.29
N HIS A 242 -0.21 -9.59 9.60
CA HIS A 242 0.54 -9.83 10.82
C HIS A 242 1.96 -10.23 10.49
N LYS A 243 2.93 -9.75 11.25
CA LYS A 243 4.33 -10.12 11.09
C LYS A 243 5.04 -10.15 12.44
N ARG A 244 5.89 -11.15 12.64
CA ARG A 244 6.90 -11.15 13.70
C ARG A 244 8.14 -10.46 13.16
N ILE A 245 8.53 -9.37 13.78
CA ILE A 245 9.64 -8.53 13.35
C ILE A 245 10.66 -8.38 14.47
N THR A 246 11.92 -8.11 14.13
CA THR A 246 12.88 -7.59 15.10
C THR A 246 12.83 -6.06 15.14
N LEU A 247 13.30 -5.45 16.21
CA LEU A 247 13.41 -4.00 16.27
C LEU A 247 14.37 -3.46 15.19
N LYS A 248 15.41 -4.23 14.83
CA LYS A 248 16.30 -3.93 13.70
C LYS A 248 15.54 -3.90 12.37
N TRP A 249 14.60 -4.83 12.13
CA TRP A 249 13.75 -4.80 10.94
C TRP A 249 12.86 -3.55 10.94
N PHE A 250 12.28 -3.20 12.11
CA PHE A 250 11.47 -1.99 12.26
C PHE A 250 12.25 -0.71 11.93
N LEU A 251 13.51 -0.61 12.34
CA LEU A 251 14.38 0.50 11.95
C LEU A 251 14.49 0.64 10.42
N ASN A 252 14.66 -0.48 9.71
CA ASN A 252 14.72 -0.48 8.25
C ASN A 252 13.37 -0.09 7.62
N TYR A 253 12.27 -0.52 8.23
CA TYR A 253 10.93 -0.12 7.82
C TYR A 253 10.72 1.39 7.93
N VAL A 254 11.10 2.00 9.06
CA VAL A 254 11.07 3.47 9.23
C VAL A 254 11.95 4.17 8.18
N LYS A 255 13.15 3.65 7.93
CA LYS A 255 14.05 4.19 6.90
C LYS A 255 13.50 4.09 5.46
N SER A 256 12.45 3.28 5.22
CA SER A 256 11.79 3.18 3.92
C SER A 256 10.67 4.21 3.69
N TRP A 257 10.32 5.04 4.69
CA TRP A 257 9.22 6.00 4.57
C TRP A 257 9.62 7.27 3.81
N SER A 258 8.68 7.82 3.04
CA SER A 258 8.88 9.10 2.34
C SER A 258 9.18 10.24 3.31
N ALA A 259 8.46 10.29 4.43
CA ALA A 259 8.66 11.29 5.47
C ALA A 259 10.07 11.20 6.09
N TYR A 260 10.61 9.99 6.31
CA TYR A 260 11.98 9.82 6.75
C TYR A 260 12.97 10.45 5.77
N HIS A 261 12.85 10.17 4.47
CA HIS A 261 13.75 10.73 3.46
C HIS A 261 13.67 12.26 3.39
N SER A 262 12.45 12.81 3.45
CA SER A 262 12.23 14.26 3.46
C SER A 262 12.83 14.90 4.71
N TRP A 263 12.62 14.32 5.89
CA TRP A 263 13.18 14.79 7.13
C TRP A 263 14.73 14.73 7.14
N MET A 264 15.30 13.62 6.67
CA MET A 264 16.76 13.45 6.60
C MET A 264 17.43 14.43 5.63
N LYS A 265 16.74 14.84 4.58
CA LYS A 265 17.23 15.85 3.64
C LYS A 265 17.44 17.20 4.32
N ASP A 266 16.53 17.58 5.21
CA ASP A 266 16.57 18.87 5.89
C ASP A 266 17.42 18.84 7.17
N HIS A 267 17.37 17.77 7.94
CA HIS A 267 17.91 17.68 9.29
C HIS A 267 18.89 16.53 9.52
N GLY A 268 19.13 15.66 8.55
CA GLY A 268 19.98 14.48 8.69
C GLY A 268 21.45 14.78 9.04
N HIS A 269 21.91 16.03 8.84
CA HIS A 269 23.21 16.50 9.29
C HIS A 269 23.33 16.62 10.83
N LYS A 270 22.21 16.66 11.56
CA LYS A 270 22.17 16.75 13.02
C LYS A 270 22.16 15.36 13.66
N TYR A 271 21.28 14.49 13.22
CA TYR A 271 21.13 13.10 13.68
C TYR A 271 20.23 12.30 12.73
N ASN A 272 20.12 10.98 12.94
CA ASN A 272 19.21 10.13 12.20
C ASN A 272 17.89 9.96 12.97
N ILE A 273 16.79 10.47 12.43
CA ILE A 273 15.48 10.45 13.10
C ILE A 273 14.95 9.02 13.33
N ALA A 274 15.22 8.09 12.42
CA ALA A 274 14.79 6.70 12.56
C ALA A 274 15.56 5.99 13.69
N GLU A 275 16.85 6.26 13.82
CA GLU A 275 17.68 5.72 14.92
C GLU A 275 17.23 6.29 16.25
N ARG A 276 16.99 7.61 16.32
CA ARG A 276 16.44 8.25 17.52
C ARG A 276 15.10 7.67 17.94
N PHE A 277 14.20 7.42 16.98
CA PHE A 277 12.92 6.77 17.24
C PHE A 277 13.11 5.38 17.87
N VAL A 278 13.97 4.56 17.29
CA VAL A 278 14.25 3.21 17.79
C VAL A 278 14.97 3.25 19.14
N ASP A 279 15.88 4.21 19.36
CA ASP A 279 16.57 4.38 20.64
C ASP A 279 15.61 4.80 21.77
N GLU A 280 14.57 5.60 21.48
CA GLU A 280 13.52 5.90 22.43
C GLU A 280 12.70 4.65 22.78
N LEU A 281 12.33 3.81 21.79
CA LEU A 281 11.67 2.52 22.05
C LEU A 281 12.52 1.62 22.93
N LYS A 282 13.83 1.55 22.68
CA LYS A 282 14.79 0.76 23.51
C LYS A 282 14.83 1.27 24.94
N SER A 283 14.97 2.58 25.11
CA SER A 283 15.12 3.19 26.45
C SER A 283 13.85 3.07 27.30
N GLU A 284 12.68 3.26 26.70
CA GLU A 284 11.39 3.23 27.39
C GLU A 284 10.90 1.81 27.71
N LEU A 285 11.24 0.82 26.85
CA LEU A 285 10.68 -0.53 26.92
C LEU A 285 11.70 -1.62 27.26
N GLY A 286 12.99 -1.25 27.39
CA GLY A 286 14.07 -2.20 27.66
C GLY A 286 14.35 -3.12 26.46
N TRP A 287 14.01 -2.71 25.24
CA TRP A 287 14.22 -3.49 24.03
C TRP A 287 15.65 -3.44 23.53
N THR A 288 16.00 -4.44 22.71
CA THR A 288 17.26 -4.50 21.97
C THR A 288 16.98 -4.66 20.47
N ASP A 289 18.00 -4.56 19.63
CA ASP A 289 17.84 -4.75 18.17
C ASP A 289 17.23 -6.11 17.81
N ASP A 290 17.51 -7.14 18.62
CA ASP A 290 17.05 -8.51 18.40
C ASP A 290 15.72 -8.81 19.10
N THR A 291 15.12 -7.84 19.82
CA THR A 291 13.80 -8.02 20.42
C THR A 291 12.78 -8.32 19.34
N VAL A 292 12.10 -9.48 19.50
CA VAL A 292 11.08 -9.94 18.56
C VAL A 292 9.71 -9.44 18.99
N LEU A 293 9.00 -8.81 18.08
CA LEU A 293 7.72 -8.15 18.29
C LEU A 293 6.66 -8.70 17.34
N ASP A 294 5.48 -8.91 17.84
CA ASP A 294 4.30 -9.19 17.03
C ASP A 294 3.63 -7.87 16.63
N VAL A 295 3.47 -7.66 15.34
CA VAL A 295 2.92 -6.43 14.77
C VAL A 295 1.81 -6.75 13.81
N VAL A 296 0.72 -6.00 13.88
CA VAL A 296 -0.38 -6.00 12.90
C VAL A 296 -0.47 -4.64 12.23
N TRP A 297 -1.07 -4.59 11.04
CA TRP A 297 -1.40 -3.34 10.36
C TRP A 297 -2.91 -3.19 10.24
N ASP A 298 -3.40 -1.99 10.50
CA ASP A 298 -4.76 -1.64 10.11
C ASP A 298 -4.84 -1.62 8.60
N THR A 299 -5.87 -2.26 8.04
CA THR A 299 -5.98 -2.46 6.59
C THR A 299 -7.36 -2.12 6.06
N VAL A 300 -7.40 -1.81 4.77
CA VAL A 300 -8.64 -1.63 4.02
C VAL A 300 -8.48 -2.13 2.60
N TYR A 301 -9.54 -2.72 2.05
CA TYR A 301 -9.67 -2.91 0.61
C TYR A 301 -11.06 -2.51 0.12
N THR A 302 -11.11 -2.09 -1.13
CA THR A 302 -12.35 -1.78 -1.83
C THR A 302 -12.33 -2.47 -3.18
N PHE A 303 -13.39 -3.20 -3.50
CA PHE A 303 -13.64 -3.79 -4.80
C PHE A 303 -14.91 -3.20 -5.38
N ALA A 304 -14.94 -2.99 -6.70
CA ALA A 304 -16.08 -2.45 -7.43
C ALA A 304 -16.11 -3.02 -8.83
N ARG A 305 -17.31 -3.06 -9.43
CA ARG A 305 -17.53 -3.51 -10.81
C ARG A 305 -17.87 -2.36 -11.71
N LYS A 306 -17.29 -2.33 -12.91
CA LYS A 306 -17.68 -1.37 -13.93
C LYS A 306 -19.11 -1.66 -14.43
N LYS A 307 -19.92 -0.61 -14.55
CA LYS A 307 -21.23 -0.63 -15.22
C LYS A 307 -21.13 -0.81 -16.73
#